data_bbce57a875eb8e473230037ebe81ef4a
#
_entry.id   bbce57a875eb8e473230037ebe81ef4a
#
_cell.length_a   1.000
_cell.length_b   1.000
_cell.length_c   1.000
_cell.angle_alpha   90.00
_cell.angle_beta   90.00
_cell.angle_gamma   90.00
#
_symmetry.space_group_name_H-M   'P 1'
#
loop_
_entity.id
_entity.type
_entity.pdbx_description
1 polymer ?
#
loop_
_entity_poly.entity_id
_entity_poly.type
_entity_poly.pdbx_seq_one_letter_code
_entity_poly.pdbx_strand_id
1 'polypeptide(L)'
;MKFFLDFEATRFSNRIISIGCVAENGATFYTLVKPGDKKKVDKFITELTGITNEMLATAPDADTAFNMFMDYLEANNDHDAPEYYCYGDSDVTFLEHTLKHMEDTRACVCAQAIAGNLIDFAATVKKFFVVKSDLALRKVYMLIQSKTELVQKHDALEDALMLQNVVQNLEIKCHPEDKATILAMPSQPKPKTKKAPTLFQEWNAAPKWEADTRADENSWMFKCKDQHSGDIKYFNSAETAALWVIKYIARNVSPKNADAVRRIESAITSAPQTGKCRYNCYWEYNPEGAIMCMSKENENG
;
A
#
# COMPACT_ATOMS: atom_id res chain seq x y z
N MET A 1 -14.84 31.60 3.23
CA MET A 1 -15.39 30.42 2.50
C MET A 1 -14.88 29.13 3.12
N LYS A 2 -15.75 28.14 3.33
CA LYS A 2 -15.38 26.80 3.85
C LYS A 2 -15.23 25.81 2.72
N PHE A 3 -14.18 24.98 2.78
CA PHE A 3 -13.91 23.90 1.88
C PHE A 3 -13.80 22.58 2.67
N PHE A 4 -14.51 21.55 2.23
CA PHE A 4 -14.55 20.24 2.85
C PHE A 4 -13.78 19.28 1.97
N LEU A 5 -12.77 18.61 2.53
CA LEU A 5 -11.74 17.89 1.81
C LEU A 5 -11.66 16.45 2.27
N ASP A 6 -11.38 15.57 1.33
CA ASP A 6 -10.94 14.20 1.59
C ASP A 6 -9.91 13.78 0.54
N PHE A 7 -8.94 12.99 0.95
CA PHE A 7 -7.91 12.45 0.09
C PHE A 7 -7.83 10.95 0.23
N GLU A 8 -7.81 10.25 -0.90
CA GLU A 8 -7.39 8.85 -0.89
C GLU A 8 -5.91 8.75 -1.21
N ALA A 9 -5.22 7.78 -0.62
CA ALA A 9 -3.78 7.65 -0.75
C ALA A 9 -3.30 6.20 -0.88
N THR A 10 -2.08 6.03 -1.37
CA THR A 10 -1.39 4.74 -1.40
C THR A 10 -1.07 4.27 0.01
N ARG A 11 -1.23 2.97 0.28
CA ARG A 11 -1.10 2.38 1.61
C ARG A 11 0.26 2.57 2.29
N PHE A 12 1.35 2.46 1.54
CA PHE A 12 2.70 2.43 2.13
C PHE A 12 3.49 3.71 1.94
N SER A 13 3.18 4.47 0.89
CA SER A 13 3.90 5.71 0.60
C SER A 13 3.11 6.96 0.94
N ASN A 14 1.85 6.81 1.36
CA ASN A 14 0.95 7.91 1.70
C ASN A 14 0.87 8.99 0.60
N ARG A 15 1.04 8.57 -0.69
CA ARG A 15 0.93 9.47 -1.83
C ARG A 15 -0.52 9.58 -2.24
N ILE A 16 -1.01 10.79 -2.38
CA ILE A 16 -2.39 11.07 -2.81
C ILE A 16 -2.64 10.44 -4.18
N ILE A 17 -3.80 9.79 -4.33
CA ILE A 17 -4.30 9.17 -5.55
C ILE A 17 -5.66 9.73 -5.99
N SER A 18 -6.36 10.43 -5.11
CA SER A 18 -7.52 11.25 -5.48
C SER A 18 -7.69 12.42 -4.52
N ILE A 19 -8.28 13.48 -5.02
CA ILE A 19 -8.65 14.71 -4.29
C ILE A 19 -10.14 14.89 -4.48
N GLY A 20 -10.88 14.94 -3.37
CA GLY A 20 -12.28 15.33 -3.32
C GLY A 20 -12.44 16.63 -2.52
N CYS A 21 -13.19 17.58 -3.04
CA CYS A 21 -13.48 18.84 -2.35
C CYS A 21 -14.89 19.32 -2.65
N VAL A 22 -15.52 19.88 -1.63
CA VAL A 22 -16.80 20.58 -1.75
C VAL A 22 -16.66 21.95 -1.12
N ALA A 23 -16.97 23.01 -1.84
CA ALA A 23 -17.05 24.34 -1.29
C ALA A 23 -18.39 24.57 -0.56
N GLU A 24 -18.43 25.52 0.37
CA GLU A 24 -19.64 25.86 1.15
C GLU A 24 -20.85 26.23 0.25
N ASN A 25 -20.59 26.80 -0.92
CA ASN A 25 -21.59 27.15 -1.92
C ASN A 25 -22.13 25.93 -2.73
N GLY A 26 -21.60 24.72 -2.47
CA GLY A 26 -21.99 23.48 -3.14
C GLY A 26 -21.21 23.16 -4.42
N ALA A 27 -20.27 24.01 -4.85
CA ALA A 27 -19.38 23.65 -5.94
C ALA A 27 -18.50 22.46 -5.54
N THR A 28 -18.21 21.58 -6.49
CA THR A 28 -17.46 20.34 -6.24
C THR A 28 -16.21 20.27 -7.11
N PHE A 29 -15.18 19.63 -6.58
CA PHE A 29 -13.97 19.27 -7.30
C PHE A 29 -13.63 17.81 -7.05
N TYR A 30 -13.26 17.10 -8.10
CA TYR A 30 -12.72 15.75 -8.00
C TYR A 30 -11.67 15.52 -9.07
N THR A 31 -10.57 14.94 -8.69
CA THR A 31 -9.56 14.44 -9.64
C THR A 31 -8.81 13.24 -9.08
N LEU A 32 -8.44 12.32 -9.98
CA LEU A 32 -7.43 11.33 -9.67
C LEU A 32 -6.05 11.97 -9.72
N VAL A 33 -5.09 11.40 -9.01
CA VAL A 33 -3.70 11.86 -8.98
C VAL A 33 -2.76 10.68 -9.20
N LYS A 34 -1.88 10.78 -10.17
CA LYS A 34 -0.84 9.78 -10.41
C LYS A 34 0.22 9.85 -9.30
N PRO A 35 0.41 8.81 -8.49
CA PRO A 35 1.28 8.88 -7.30
C PRO A 35 2.79 8.81 -7.64
N GLY A 36 3.16 8.91 -8.92
CA GLY A 36 4.52 8.80 -9.46
C GLY A 36 4.75 7.48 -10.19
N ASP A 37 5.70 7.46 -11.13
CA ASP A 37 5.87 6.39 -12.13
C ASP A 37 6.12 4.98 -11.55
N LYS A 38 6.76 4.89 -10.39
CA LYS A 38 7.10 3.61 -9.73
C LYS A 38 6.14 3.25 -8.61
N LYS A 39 5.10 4.05 -8.35
CA LYS A 39 4.14 3.81 -7.27
C LYS A 39 2.86 3.23 -7.84
N LYS A 40 2.36 2.21 -7.17
CA LYS A 40 1.13 1.52 -7.56
C LYS A 40 0.23 1.36 -6.35
N VAL A 41 -1.07 1.37 -6.58
CA VAL A 41 -2.03 0.94 -5.57
C VAL A 41 -2.01 -0.57 -5.46
N ASP A 42 -2.06 -1.06 -4.22
CA ASP A 42 -2.19 -2.48 -3.95
C ASP A 42 -3.66 -2.91 -4.00
N LYS A 43 -3.87 -4.23 -3.96
CA LYS A 43 -5.23 -4.79 -3.99
C LYS A 43 -6.13 -4.25 -2.88
N PHE A 44 -5.57 -3.96 -1.70
CA PHE A 44 -6.34 -3.44 -0.57
C PHE A 44 -6.90 -2.05 -0.86
N ILE A 45 -6.09 -1.15 -1.40
CA ILE A 45 -6.52 0.21 -1.77
C ILE A 45 -7.55 0.13 -2.90
N THR A 46 -7.31 -0.71 -3.93
CA THR A 46 -8.28 -0.88 -5.02
C THR A 46 -9.62 -1.43 -4.51
N GLU A 47 -9.63 -2.40 -3.59
CA GLU A 47 -10.88 -2.93 -3.00
C GLU A 47 -11.57 -1.91 -2.09
N LEU A 48 -10.82 -1.01 -1.47
CA LEU A 48 -11.34 0.01 -0.57
C LEU A 48 -11.95 1.18 -1.32
N THR A 49 -11.23 1.71 -2.32
CA THR A 49 -11.55 2.97 -3.01
C THR A 49 -12.12 2.77 -4.41
N GLY A 50 -11.98 1.58 -4.99
CA GLY A 50 -12.30 1.32 -6.40
C GLY A 50 -11.25 1.85 -7.39
N ILE A 51 -10.24 2.60 -6.93
CA ILE A 51 -9.20 3.20 -7.80
C ILE A 51 -8.22 2.11 -8.23
N THR A 52 -8.00 1.98 -9.55
CA THR A 52 -7.08 1.00 -10.13
C THR A 52 -5.83 1.64 -10.71
N ASN A 53 -4.80 0.83 -10.93
CA ASN A 53 -3.56 1.31 -11.56
C ASN A 53 -3.77 1.79 -13.00
N GLU A 54 -4.75 1.23 -13.71
CA GLU A 54 -5.11 1.64 -15.06
C GLU A 54 -5.74 3.04 -15.06
N MET A 55 -6.60 3.34 -14.08
CA MET A 55 -7.17 4.67 -13.91
C MET A 55 -6.08 5.70 -13.59
N LEU A 56 -5.13 5.33 -12.72
CA LEU A 56 -4.03 6.22 -12.33
C LEU A 56 -2.98 6.42 -13.44
N ALA A 57 -2.88 5.52 -14.40
CA ALA A 57 -1.93 5.65 -15.52
C ALA A 57 -2.23 6.87 -16.39
N THR A 58 -3.49 7.26 -16.51
CA THR A 58 -3.96 8.42 -17.30
C THR A 58 -4.29 9.64 -16.46
N ALA A 59 -4.15 9.54 -15.13
CA ALA A 59 -4.40 10.64 -14.22
C ALA A 59 -3.28 11.70 -14.32
N PRO A 60 -3.59 12.98 -14.05
CA PRO A 60 -2.58 14.02 -13.92
C PRO A 60 -1.57 13.67 -12.81
N ASP A 61 -0.35 14.15 -12.94
CA ASP A 61 0.60 14.12 -11.83
C ASP A 61 0.20 15.07 -10.69
N ALA A 62 0.92 15.02 -9.58
CA ALA A 62 0.57 15.81 -8.41
C ALA A 62 0.63 17.32 -8.70
N ASP A 63 1.63 17.79 -9.42
CA ASP A 63 1.78 19.21 -9.74
C ASP A 63 0.59 19.73 -10.58
N THR A 64 0.22 18.98 -11.61
CA THR A 64 -0.94 19.32 -12.46
C THR A 64 -2.25 19.27 -11.66
N ALA A 65 -2.46 18.22 -10.84
CA ALA A 65 -3.67 18.06 -10.05
C ALA A 65 -3.85 19.18 -9.02
N PHE A 66 -2.76 19.57 -8.33
CA PHE A 66 -2.82 20.65 -7.34
C PHE A 66 -2.93 22.03 -8.00
N ASN A 67 -2.42 22.25 -9.20
CA ASN A 67 -2.69 23.46 -9.96
C ASN A 67 -4.17 23.56 -10.37
N MET A 68 -4.77 22.47 -10.86
CA MET A 68 -6.22 22.42 -11.13
C MET A 68 -7.04 22.66 -9.85
N PHE A 69 -6.58 22.12 -8.74
CA PHE A 69 -7.23 22.31 -7.45
C PHE A 69 -7.14 23.76 -6.97
N MET A 70 -5.99 24.40 -7.14
CA MET A 70 -5.82 25.83 -6.84
C MET A 70 -6.76 26.70 -7.67
N ASP A 71 -6.90 26.43 -8.99
CA ASP A 71 -7.85 27.14 -9.86
C ASP A 71 -9.29 27.02 -9.34
N TYR A 72 -9.68 25.82 -8.88
CA TYR A 72 -10.99 25.60 -8.27
C TYR A 72 -11.16 26.38 -6.96
N LEU A 73 -10.16 26.37 -6.07
CA LEU A 73 -10.20 27.11 -4.80
C LEU A 73 -10.31 28.61 -5.04
N GLU A 74 -9.52 29.17 -5.96
CA GLU A 74 -9.55 30.58 -6.33
C GLU A 74 -10.90 30.99 -6.94
N ALA A 75 -11.47 30.16 -7.81
CA ALA A 75 -12.77 30.42 -8.44
C ALA A 75 -13.96 30.39 -7.47
N ASN A 76 -13.83 29.68 -6.35
CA ASN A 76 -14.89 29.50 -5.36
C ASN A 76 -14.62 30.24 -4.03
N ASN A 77 -13.52 30.96 -3.90
CA ASN A 77 -13.22 31.78 -2.71
C ASN A 77 -13.67 33.21 -2.93
N ASP A 78 -14.51 33.71 -2.04
CA ASP A 78 -15.08 35.09 -2.06
C ASP A 78 -14.23 36.11 -1.30
N HIS A 79 -12.91 35.96 -1.37
CA HIS A 79 -11.89 36.88 -0.79
C HIS A 79 -11.68 36.77 0.73
N ASP A 80 -12.41 35.96 1.45
CA ASP A 80 -12.13 35.65 2.84
C ASP A 80 -10.99 34.63 2.99
N ALA A 81 -10.36 34.59 4.16
CA ALA A 81 -9.42 33.56 4.48
C ALA A 81 -10.14 32.18 4.43
N PRO A 82 -9.71 31.23 3.57
CA PRO A 82 -10.39 29.96 3.43
C PRO A 82 -10.17 29.09 4.68
N GLU A 83 -11.22 28.39 5.09
CA GLU A 83 -11.17 27.34 6.10
C GLU A 83 -11.23 25.98 5.40
N TYR A 84 -10.25 25.11 5.68
CA TYR A 84 -10.20 23.78 5.12
C TYR A 84 -10.55 22.76 6.19
N TYR A 85 -11.57 21.95 5.95
CA TYR A 85 -12.04 20.89 6.86
C TYR A 85 -11.69 19.53 6.33
N CYS A 86 -11.17 18.67 7.20
CA CYS A 86 -10.99 17.23 6.95
C CYS A 86 -11.58 16.39 8.09
N TYR A 87 -11.51 15.06 7.99
CA TYR A 87 -12.01 14.18 9.01
C TYR A 87 -10.95 13.16 9.45
N GLY A 88 -10.15 13.55 10.43
CA GLY A 88 -9.00 12.81 10.93
C GLY A 88 -7.68 13.47 10.54
N ASP A 89 -6.58 12.94 11.05
CA ASP A 89 -5.23 13.49 10.90
C ASP A 89 -4.45 12.93 9.69
N SER A 90 -5.01 11.95 9.01
CA SER A 90 -4.34 11.25 7.89
C SER A 90 -4.09 12.17 6.70
N ASP A 91 -5.01 13.11 6.44
CA ASP A 91 -4.96 14.02 5.29
C ASP A 91 -3.72 14.92 5.31
N VAL A 92 -3.33 15.41 6.49
CA VAL A 92 -2.07 16.17 6.65
C VAL A 92 -0.87 15.33 6.25
N THR A 93 -0.84 14.06 6.70
CA THR A 93 0.24 13.13 6.35
C THR A 93 0.30 12.87 4.85
N PHE A 94 -0.86 12.71 4.19
CA PHE A 94 -0.93 12.50 2.75
C PHE A 94 -0.44 13.71 1.95
N LEU A 95 -0.82 14.91 2.36
CA LEU A 95 -0.35 16.16 1.78
C LEU A 95 1.17 16.30 1.93
N GLU A 96 1.72 16.12 3.14
CA GLU A 96 3.15 16.22 3.40
C GLU A 96 3.98 15.21 2.59
N HIS A 97 3.49 13.96 2.46
CA HIS A 97 4.18 12.94 1.68
C HIS A 97 4.10 13.19 0.17
N THR A 98 3.00 13.76 -0.32
CA THR A 98 2.85 14.13 -1.73
C THR A 98 3.70 15.33 -2.06
N LEU A 99 3.70 16.35 -1.23
CA LEU A 99 4.46 17.60 -1.38
C LEU A 99 5.97 17.36 -1.56
N LYS A 100 6.56 16.37 -0.88
CA LYS A 100 7.99 16.02 -1.02
C LYS A 100 8.41 15.64 -2.45
N HIS A 101 7.48 15.46 -3.35
CA HIS A 101 7.71 15.00 -4.72
C HIS A 101 7.03 15.91 -5.77
N MET A 102 6.58 17.05 -5.35
CA MET A 102 6.08 18.13 -6.21
C MET A 102 7.22 19.09 -6.49
N GLU A 103 7.24 19.65 -7.69
CA GLU A 103 8.29 20.56 -8.17
C GLU A 103 7.71 21.92 -8.58
N ASP A 104 6.44 21.98 -8.96
CA ASP A 104 5.77 23.21 -9.35
C ASP A 104 5.49 24.12 -8.13
N THR A 105 5.96 25.34 -8.18
CA THR A 105 5.88 26.29 -7.06
C THR A 105 4.43 26.61 -6.66
N ARG A 106 3.51 26.80 -7.64
CA ARG A 106 2.11 27.13 -7.35
C ARG A 106 1.38 25.96 -6.72
N ALA A 107 1.60 24.74 -7.26
CA ALA A 107 1.06 23.52 -6.71
C ALA A 107 1.57 23.27 -5.28
N CYS A 108 2.87 23.49 -5.02
CA CYS A 108 3.45 23.39 -3.68
C CYS A 108 2.83 24.39 -2.70
N VAL A 109 2.65 25.65 -3.10
CA VAL A 109 2.00 26.69 -2.27
C VAL A 109 0.57 26.28 -1.94
N CYS A 110 -0.19 25.75 -2.89
CA CYS A 110 -1.54 25.24 -2.67
C CYS A 110 -1.54 24.14 -1.59
N ALA A 111 -0.74 23.09 -1.77
CA ALA A 111 -0.67 21.98 -0.84
C ALA A 111 -0.21 22.41 0.57
N GLN A 112 0.76 23.33 0.66
CA GLN A 112 1.25 23.88 1.94
C GLN A 112 0.20 24.72 2.64
N ALA A 113 -0.52 25.57 1.91
CA ALA A 113 -1.58 26.41 2.46
C ALA A 113 -2.71 25.57 3.07
N ILE A 114 -3.09 24.48 2.38
CA ILE A 114 -4.09 23.56 2.88
C ILE A 114 -3.53 22.82 4.12
N ALA A 115 -2.36 22.21 4.04
CA ALA A 115 -1.78 21.42 5.14
C ALA A 115 -1.59 22.25 6.42
N GLY A 116 -1.22 23.55 6.27
CA GLY A 116 -1.00 24.46 7.41
C GLY A 116 -2.28 24.97 8.05
N ASN A 117 -3.44 24.87 7.38
CA ASN A 117 -4.72 25.42 7.83
C ASN A 117 -5.85 24.38 7.89
N LEU A 118 -5.50 23.10 7.82
CA LEU A 118 -6.48 21.99 7.82
C LEU A 118 -7.08 21.80 9.22
N ILE A 119 -8.39 21.83 9.31
CA ILE A 119 -9.17 21.67 10.53
C ILE A 119 -9.69 20.25 10.60
N ASP A 120 -9.16 19.44 11.53
CA ASP A 120 -9.68 18.10 11.79
C ASP A 120 -11.01 18.17 12.54
N PHE A 121 -12.10 17.89 11.82
CA PHE A 121 -13.44 17.90 12.41
C PHE A 121 -13.74 16.66 13.24
N ALA A 122 -13.00 15.56 13.11
CA ALA A 122 -13.14 14.40 13.96
C ALA A 122 -12.87 14.74 15.44
N ALA A 123 -11.93 15.63 15.70
CA ALA A 123 -11.64 16.16 17.03
C ALA A 123 -12.83 16.92 17.62
N THR A 124 -13.53 17.71 16.82
CA THR A 124 -14.77 18.42 17.22
C THR A 124 -15.89 17.43 17.56
N VAL A 125 -16.12 16.43 16.70
CA VAL A 125 -17.11 15.37 16.91
C VAL A 125 -16.83 14.58 18.19
N LYS A 126 -15.58 14.20 18.41
CA LYS A 126 -15.11 13.50 19.61
C LYS A 126 -15.42 14.30 20.88
N LYS A 127 -15.17 15.62 20.85
CA LYS A 127 -15.45 16.53 21.96
C LYS A 127 -16.94 16.70 22.18
N PHE A 128 -17.73 16.83 21.11
CA PHE A 128 -19.19 16.99 21.17
C PHE A 128 -19.86 15.80 21.86
N PHE A 129 -19.54 14.56 21.48
CA PHE A 129 -20.09 13.36 22.10
C PHE A 129 -19.36 12.91 23.38
N VAL A 130 -18.32 13.60 23.81
CA VAL A 130 -17.49 13.24 24.99
C VAL A 130 -17.03 11.79 24.93
N VAL A 131 -16.41 11.40 23.83
CA VAL A 131 -15.87 10.04 23.62
C VAL A 131 -14.35 10.02 23.68
N LYS A 132 -13.76 8.84 23.99
CA LYS A 132 -12.30 8.69 24.08
C LYS A 132 -11.62 8.46 22.74
N SER A 133 -12.32 7.82 21.81
CA SER A 133 -11.81 7.46 20.49
C SER A 133 -12.56 8.22 19.40
N ASP A 134 -11.93 8.46 18.28
CA ASP A 134 -12.57 9.10 17.14
C ASP A 134 -13.72 8.24 16.61
N LEU A 135 -14.80 8.90 16.23
CA LEU A 135 -15.95 8.27 15.61
C LEU A 135 -15.79 8.31 14.09
N ALA A 136 -16.11 7.22 13.40
CA ALA A 136 -16.05 7.20 11.94
C ALA A 136 -17.05 8.21 11.34
N LEU A 137 -16.63 8.98 10.32
CA LEU A 137 -17.45 9.95 9.59
C LEU A 137 -18.82 9.37 9.21
N ARG A 138 -18.81 8.15 8.64
CA ARG A 138 -20.01 7.42 8.27
C ARG A 138 -21.04 7.30 9.41
N LYS A 139 -20.60 7.00 10.64
CA LYS A 139 -21.52 6.82 11.79
C LYS A 139 -22.19 8.14 12.16
N VAL A 140 -21.43 9.24 12.16
CA VAL A 140 -21.97 10.57 12.46
C VAL A 140 -22.95 11.00 11.38
N TYR A 141 -22.58 10.80 10.12
CA TYR A 141 -23.47 11.08 8.99
C TYR A 141 -24.76 10.26 9.05
N MET A 142 -24.67 8.97 9.37
CA MET A 142 -25.85 8.09 9.53
C MET A 142 -26.77 8.58 10.64
N LEU A 143 -26.23 9.02 11.78
CA LEU A 143 -27.01 9.57 12.87
C LEU A 143 -27.76 10.83 12.41
N ILE A 144 -27.06 11.78 11.78
CA ILE A 144 -27.63 13.03 11.25
C ILE A 144 -28.75 12.76 10.23
N GLN A 145 -28.57 11.74 9.39
CA GLN A 145 -29.53 11.39 8.33
C GLN A 145 -30.61 10.38 8.77
N SER A 146 -30.60 9.98 10.05
CA SER A 146 -31.48 8.93 10.58
C SER A 146 -31.45 7.63 9.75
N LYS A 147 -30.26 7.27 9.22
CA LYS A 147 -30.04 6.07 8.43
C LYS A 147 -29.57 4.93 9.33
N THR A 148 -30.06 3.73 9.07
CA THR A 148 -29.63 2.51 9.76
C THR A 148 -28.47 1.81 9.06
N GLU A 149 -28.34 2.01 7.76
CA GLU A 149 -27.30 1.39 6.93
C GLU A 149 -26.72 2.38 5.93
N LEU A 150 -25.44 2.31 5.75
CA LEU A 150 -24.68 3.01 4.71
C LEU A 150 -23.39 2.22 4.43
N VAL A 151 -23.08 2.01 3.18
CA VAL A 151 -21.76 1.50 2.76
C VAL A 151 -20.95 2.67 2.25
N GLN A 152 -19.91 3.03 2.99
CA GLN A 152 -18.94 4.04 2.57
C GLN A 152 -18.00 3.40 1.53
N LYS A 153 -17.84 4.04 0.38
CA LYS A 153 -17.03 3.51 -0.72
C LYS A 153 -15.59 4.01 -0.70
N HIS A 154 -15.28 4.90 0.24
CA HIS A 154 -13.99 5.60 0.26
C HIS A 154 -13.70 6.27 -1.09
N ASP A 155 -14.67 7.05 -1.55
CA ASP A 155 -14.55 7.97 -2.67
C ASP A 155 -14.35 9.37 -2.10
N ALA A 156 -13.25 10.02 -2.45
CA ALA A 156 -12.86 11.28 -1.84
C ALA A 156 -13.94 12.38 -1.98
N LEU A 157 -14.68 12.42 -3.09
CA LEU A 157 -15.76 13.41 -3.24
C LEU A 157 -16.99 13.04 -2.41
N GLU A 158 -17.40 11.75 -2.40
CA GLU A 158 -18.53 11.30 -1.56
C GLU A 158 -18.21 11.55 -0.07
N ASP A 159 -16.98 11.32 0.38
CA ASP A 159 -16.55 11.52 1.76
C ASP A 159 -16.46 13.03 2.12
N ALA A 160 -16.00 13.88 1.20
CA ALA A 160 -16.06 15.34 1.35
C ALA A 160 -17.50 15.87 1.47
N LEU A 161 -18.45 15.32 0.69
CA LEU A 161 -19.89 15.65 0.78
C LEU A 161 -20.48 15.18 2.12
N MET A 162 -20.10 14.01 2.61
CA MET A 162 -20.48 13.56 3.94
C MET A 162 -19.95 14.48 5.03
N LEU A 163 -18.68 14.89 4.92
CA LEU A 163 -18.06 15.83 5.86
C LEU A 163 -18.77 17.17 5.86
N GLN A 164 -19.06 17.75 4.70
CA GLN A 164 -19.85 18.99 4.61
C GLN A 164 -21.15 18.87 5.37
N ASN A 165 -21.90 17.79 5.12
CA ASN A 165 -23.18 17.57 5.80
C ASN A 165 -23.02 17.44 7.31
N VAL A 166 -21.97 16.75 7.78
CA VAL A 166 -21.69 16.59 9.21
C VAL A 166 -21.33 17.92 9.85
N VAL A 167 -20.43 18.71 9.23
CA VAL A 167 -20.04 20.03 9.75
C VAL A 167 -21.24 20.97 9.86
N GLN A 168 -22.12 20.97 8.86
CA GLN A 168 -23.28 21.87 8.82
C GLN A 168 -24.42 21.44 9.77
N ASN A 169 -24.51 20.15 10.12
CA ASN A 169 -25.69 19.63 10.80
C ASN A 169 -25.45 19.00 12.19
N LEU A 170 -24.20 18.86 12.63
CA LEU A 170 -23.87 18.17 13.89
C LEU A 170 -24.66 18.77 15.07
N GLU A 171 -24.51 20.07 15.29
CA GLU A 171 -25.14 20.75 16.44
C GLU A 171 -26.65 20.98 16.27
N ILE A 172 -27.15 20.90 15.02
CA ILE A 172 -28.57 21.10 14.70
C ILE A 172 -29.38 19.83 14.91
N LYS A 173 -28.79 18.65 14.56
CA LYS A 173 -29.50 17.37 14.48
C LYS A 173 -29.05 16.33 15.47
N CYS A 174 -27.94 16.57 16.19
CA CYS A 174 -27.44 15.64 17.20
C CYS A 174 -27.38 16.30 18.57
N HIS A 175 -27.46 15.45 19.59
CA HIS A 175 -27.27 15.84 20.98
C HIS A 175 -26.15 15.01 21.62
N PRO A 176 -25.44 15.51 22.63
CA PRO A 176 -24.39 14.72 23.33
C PRO A 176 -24.90 13.39 23.88
N GLU A 177 -26.19 13.29 24.19
CA GLU A 177 -26.88 12.11 24.70
C GLU A 177 -26.99 10.99 23.66
N ASP A 178 -26.90 11.29 22.37
CA ASP A 178 -26.88 10.31 21.25
C ASP A 178 -25.62 9.45 21.24
N LYS A 179 -24.70 9.71 22.16
CA LYS A 179 -23.45 8.95 22.36
C LYS A 179 -23.69 7.43 22.41
N ALA A 180 -24.68 6.97 23.15
CA ALA A 180 -24.99 5.54 23.28
C ALA A 180 -25.40 4.96 21.92
N THR A 181 -26.25 5.66 21.19
CA THR A 181 -26.73 5.29 19.85
C THR A 181 -25.59 5.16 18.85
N ILE A 182 -24.73 6.19 18.76
CA ILE A 182 -23.64 6.19 17.77
C ILE A 182 -22.56 5.15 18.09
N LEU A 183 -22.29 4.87 19.37
CA LEU A 183 -21.36 3.83 19.77
C LEU A 183 -21.87 2.43 19.47
N ALA A 184 -23.20 2.21 19.56
CA ALA A 184 -23.84 0.94 19.24
C ALA A 184 -23.91 0.67 17.72
N MET A 185 -23.76 1.69 16.87
CA MET A 185 -23.80 1.50 15.42
C MET A 185 -22.66 0.56 14.96
N PRO A 186 -22.97 -0.38 14.03
CA PRO A 186 -21.96 -1.32 13.52
C PRO A 186 -20.85 -0.59 12.77
N SER A 187 -19.63 -1.05 12.95
CA SER A 187 -18.51 -0.63 12.11
C SER A 187 -18.64 -1.25 10.73
N GLN A 188 -18.22 -0.52 9.69
CA GLN A 188 -18.17 -1.09 8.35
C GLN A 188 -17.11 -2.22 8.31
N PRO A 189 -17.44 -3.39 7.74
CA PRO A 189 -16.45 -4.42 7.53
C PRO A 189 -15.32 -3.89 6.65
N LYS A 190 -14.10 -3.93 7.15
CA LYS A 190 -12.93 -3.63 6.31
C LYS A 190 -12.83 -4.69 5.21
N PRO A 191 -12.36 -4.33 4.01
CA PRO A 191 -12.05 -5.32 2.98
C PRO A 191 -11.23 -6.44 3.60
N LYS A 192 -11.66 -7.69 3.41
CA LYS A 192 -10.91 -8.85 3.90
C LYS A 192 -9.67 -9.00 3.05
N THR A 193 -8.63 -8.25 3.34
CA THR A 193 -7.32 -8.63 2.83
C THR A 193 -7.01 -10.02 3.37
N LYS A 194 -6.89 -11.00 2.49
CA LYS A 194 -6.11 -12.18 2.85
C LYS A 194 -4.77 -11.60 3.30
N LYS A 195 -4.43 -11.72 4.59
CA LYS A 195 -3.10 -11.33 5.07
C LYS A 195 -2.11 -11.93 4.09
N ALA A 196 -1.25 -11.09 3.51
CA ALA A 196 -0.15 -11.62 2.71
C ALA A 196 0.52 -12.72 3.55
N PRO A 197 0.77 -13.89 2.98
CA PRO A 197 1.38 -14.97 3.73
C PRO A 197 2.65 -14.42 4.39
N THR A 198 2.86 -14.76 5.66
CA THR A 198 4.09 -14.38 6.35
C THR A 198 5.28 -15.03 5.63
N LEU A 199 6.47 -14.46 5.74
CA LEU A 199 7.69 -15.07 5.18
C LEU A 199 7.80 -16.56 5.56
N PHE A 200 7.43 -16.90 6.80
CA PHE A 200 7.39 -18.28 7.27
C PHE A 200 6.40 -19.15 6.46
N GLN A 201 5.20 -18.63 6.16
CA GLN A 201 4.22 -19.34 5.33
C GLN A 201 4.68 -19.45 3.87
N GLU A 202 5.35 -18.41 3.35
CA GLU A 202 5.95 -18.45 2.01
C GLU A 202 7.07 -19.48 1.92
N TRP A 203 7.94 -19.58 2.94
CA TRP A 203 8.99 -20.59 2.97
C TRP A 203 8.42 -22.02 3.02
N ASN A 204 7.35 -22.24 3.82
CA ASN A 204 6.72 -23.54 3.91
C ASN A 204 5.98 -23.94 2.63
N ALA A 205 5.51 -22.97 1.84
CA ALA A 205 4.88 -23.19 0.55
C ALA A 205 5.87 -23.19 -0.63
N ALA A 206 7.15 -22.84 -0.40
CA ALA A 206 8.17 -22.89 -1.44
C ALA A 206 8.42 -24.34 -1.87
N PRO A 207 8.76 -24.57 -3.16
CA PRO A 207 9.10 -25.88 -3.65
C PRO A 207 10.12 -26.56 -2.72
N LYS A 208 9.90 -27.83 -2.44
CA LYS A 208 10.82 -28.58 -1.57
C LYS A 208 12.01 -29.00 -2.42
N TRP A 209 13.16 -28.37 -2.21
CA TRP A 209 14.41 -28.80 -2.84
C TRP A 209 14.72 -30.28 -2.53
N GLU A 210 14.26 -30.78 -1.38
CA GLU A 210 14.35 -32.20 -0.97
C GLU A 210 13.53 -33.14 -1.87
N ALA A 211 12.55 -32.60 -2.61
CA ALA A 211 11.80 -33.41 -3.59
C ALA A 211 12.57 -33.58 -4.90
N ASP A 212 13.71 -32.96 -5.05
CA ASP A 212 14.59 -33.16 -6.20
C ASP A 212 15.53 -34.33 -5.96
N THR A 213 14.93 -35.51 -5.90
CA THR A 213 15.61 -36.82 -5.68
C THR A 213 16.57 -37.22 -6.80
N ARG A 214 16.70 -36.35 -7.85
CA ARG A 214 17.59 -36.59 -9.00
C ARG A 214 19.01 -36.07 -8.78
N ALA A 215 19.21 -35.21 -7.79
CA ALA A 215 20.53 -34.67 -7.46
C ALA A 215 21.13 -35.47 -6.27
N ASP A 216 22.16 -36.22 -6.54
CA ASP A 216 22.92 -37.02 -5.58
C ASP A 216 24.44 -36.88 -5.83
N GLU A 217 25.27 -37.66 -5.10
CA GLU A 217 26.71 -37.63 -5.26
C GLU A 217 27.20 -38.00 -6.66
N ASN A 218 26.38 -38.70 -7.45
CA ASN A 218 26.71 -39.18 -8.79
C ASN A 218 26.10 -38.33 -9.92
N SER A 219 25.09 -37.52 -9.59
CA SER A 219 24.34 -36.73 -10.57
C SER A 219 23.94 -35.38 -9.99
N TRP A 220 24.77 -34.37 -10.18
CA TRP A 220 24.52 -33.03 -9.67
C TRP A 220 25.09 -31.97 -10.61
N MET A 221 24.45 -30.80 -10.64
CA MET A 221 24.91 -29.60 -11.34
C MET A 221 25.65 -28.67 -10.39
N PHE A 222 25.08 -28.47 -9.20
CA PHE A 222 25.71 -27.69 -8.13
C PHE A 222 25.82 -28.53 -6.87
N LYS A 223 26.96 -28.41 -6.20
CA LYS A 223 27.22 -28.98 -4.91
C LYS A 223 27.67 -27.90 -3.96
N CYS A 224 27.14 -27.88 -2.75
CA CYS A 224 27.65 -27.01 -1.72
C CYS A 224 28.17 -27.80 -0.50
N LYS A 225 29.21 -27.27 0.14
CA LYS A 225 29.71 -27.73 1.40
C LYS A 225 29.56 -26.62 2.44
N ASP A 226 28.77 -26.85 3.50
CA ASP A 226 28.62 -25.89 4.58
C ASP A 226 29.95 -25.62 5.26
N GLN A 227 30.24 -24.33 5.50
CA GLN A 227 31.52 -23.89 6.05
C GLN A 227 31.73 -24.33 7.50
N HIS A 228 30.63 -24.50 8.27
CA HIS A 228 30.68 -24.77 9.70
C HIS A 228 30.44 -26.24 10.04
N SER A 229 29.41 -26.85 9.45
CA SER A 229 29.09 -28.27 9.70
C SER A 229 29.89 -29.24 8.83
N GLY A 230 30.34 -28.79 7.67
CA GLY A 230 30.94 -29.63 6.66
C GLY A 230 29.92 -30.46 5.85
N ASP A 231 28.62 -30.30 6.10
CA ASP A 231 27.55 -31.01 5.38
C ASP A 231 27.57 -30.70 3.91
N ILE A 232 27.32 -31.72 3.09
CA ILE A 232 27.28 -31.60 1.63
C ILE A 232 25.83 -31.71 1.15
N LYS A 233 25.44 -30.85 0.22
CA LYS A 233 24.15 -30.87 -0.48
C LYS A 233 24.37 -30.80 -1.98
N TYR A 234 23.50 -31.47 -2.71
CA TYR A 234 23.53 -31.59 -4.16
C TYR A 234 22.28 -31.00 -4.76
N PHE A 235 22.41 -30.34 -5.91
CA PHE A 235 21.30 -29.67 -6.61
C PHE A 235 21.42 -29.90 -8.11
N ASN A 236 20.29 -30.04 -8.79
CA ASN A 236 20.24 -30.22 -10.25
C ASN A 236 20.15 -28.90 -11.02
N SER A 237 19.92 -27.76 -10.32
CA SER A 237 19.88 -26.43 -10.92
C SER A 237 20.32 -25.35 -9.95
N ALA A 238 20.69 -24.18 -10.48
CA ALA A 238 20.96 -22.99 -9.67
C ALA A 238 19.70 -22.49 -8.93
N GLU A 239 18.52 -22.67 -9.53
CA GLU A 239 17.24 -22.29 -8.94
C GLU A 239 16.93 -23.12 -7.67
N THR A 240 17.05 -24.44 -7.75
CA THR A 240 16.84 -25.31 -6.57
C THR A 240 17.83 -25.02 -5.46
N ALA A 241 19.08 -24.72 -5.80
CA ALA A 241 20.10 -24.29 -4.85
C ALA A 241 19.75 -22.94 -4.22
N ALA A 242 19.26 -21.95 -5.01
CA ALA A 242 18.83 -20.66 -4.51
C ALA A 242 17.62 -20.76 -3.58
N LEU A 243 16.64 -21.57 -3.90
CA LEU A 243 15.47 -21.81 -3.04
C LEU A 243 15.86 -22.47 -1.71
N TRP A 244 16.82 -23.39 -1.75
CA TRP A 244 17.38 -23.96 -0.52
C TRP A 244 18.09 -22.91 0.33
N VAL A 245 18.90 -22.04 -0.27
CA VAL A 245 19.56 -20.92 0.43
C VAL A 245 18.52 -20.00 1.08
N ILE A 246 17.45 -19.65 0.37
CA ILE A 246 16.36 -18.84 0.92
C ILE A 246 15.73 -19.53 2.12
N LYS A 247 15.41 -20.79 2.00
CA LYS A 247 14.71 -21.54 3.04
C LYS A 247 15.53 -21.74 4.32
N TYR A 248 16.81 -22.05 4.18
CA TYR A 248 17.63 -22.49 5.31
C TYR A 248 18.66 -21.47 5.78
N ILE A 249 19.10 -20.55 4.93
CA ILE A 249 20.18 -19.60 5.22
C ILE A 249 19.68 -18.16 5.18
N ALA A 250 19.12 -17.71 4.06
CA ALA A 250 18.67 -16.33 3.85
C ALA A 250 17.17 -16.16 4.20
N ARG A 251 16.77 -16.54 5.41
CA ARG A 251 15.36 -16.59 5.86
C ARG A 251 14.62 -15.25 5.90
N ASN A 252 15.31 -14.14 5.69
CA ASN A 252 14.73 -12.80 5.58
C ASN A 252 14.32 -12.46 4.13
N VAL A 253 14.51 -13.37 3.17
CA VAL A 253 14.16 -13.21 1.76
C VAL A 253 12.92 -14.03 1.46
N SER A 254 11.93 -13.43 0.77
CA SER A 254 10.77 -14.16 0.28
C SER A 254 11.14 -15.01 -0.95
N PRO A 255 10.76 -16.30 -0.99
CA PRO A 255 10.95 -17.15 -2.18
C PRO A 255 10.14 -16.69 -3.40
N LYS A 256 9.13 -15.83 -3.20
CA LYS A 256 8.35 -15.20 -4.29
C LYS A 256 9.00 -13.95 -4.87
N ASN A 257 10.07 -13.46 -4.27
CA ASN A 257 10.81 -12.32 -4.79
C ASN A 257 11.77 -12.78 -5.90
N ALA A 258 11.30 -12.81 -7.14
CA ALA A 258 12.04 -13.28 -8.30
C ALA A 258 13.40 -12.58 -8.47
N ASP A 259 13.51 -11.29 -8.16
CA ASP A 259 14.77 -10.55 -8.28
C ASP A 259 15.78 -10.97 -7.20
N ALA A 260 15.29 -11.31 -6.01
CA ALA A 260 16.15 -11.84 -4.94
C ALA A 260 16.61 -13.26 -5.28
N VAL A 261 15.72 -14.11 -5.79
CA VAL A 261 16.05 -15.47 -6.26
C VAL A 261 17.13 -15.39 -7.33
N ARG A 262 16.96 -14.61 -8.41
CA ARG A 262 17.95 -14.42 -9.47
C ARG A 262 19.31 -13.92 -8.96
N ARG A 263 19.34 -13.01 -7.98
CA ARG A 263 20.59 -12.54 -7.38
C ARG A 263 21.31 -13.66 -6.63
N ILE A 264 20.57 -14.52 -5.94
CA ILE A 264 21.15 -15.67 -5.25
C ILE A 264 21.66 -16.70 -6.25
N GLU A 265 20.90 -17.02 -7.29
CA GLU A 265 21.32 -17.88 -8.41
C GLU A 265 22.61 -17.40 -9.04
N SER A 266 22.69 -16.10 -9.39
CA SER A 266 23.88 -15.49 -9.96
C SER A 266 25.08 -15.58 -9.03
N ALA A 267 24.88 -15.38 -7.72
CA ALA A 267 25.94 -15.52 -6.73
C ALA A 267 26.43 -16.96 -6.59
N ILE A 268 25.54 -17.95 -6.63
CA ILE A 268 25.88 -19.39 -6.61
C ILE A 268 26.62 -19.78 -7.88
N THR A 269 26.15 -19.37 -9.04
CA THR A 269 26.74 -19.69 -10.33
C THR A 269 28.16 -19.12 -10.48
N SER A 270 28.43 -17.94 -9.91
CA SER A 270 29.76 -17.30 -9.96
C SER A 270 30.70 -17.78 -8.86
N ALA A 271 30.20 -18.41 -7.80
CA ALA A 271 31.02 -18.80 -6.65
C ALA A 271 32.11 -19.83 -6.98
N PRO A 272 31.86 -20.89 -7.79
CA PRO A 272 32.89 -21.87 -8.15
C PRO A 272 34.09 -21.22 -8.88
N GLN A 273 33.86 -20.25 -9.75
CA GLN A 273 34.90 -19.55 -10.51
C GLN A 273 35.77 -18.67 -9.63
N THR A 274 35.23 -18.16 -8.54
CA THR A 274 35.90 -17.22 -7.64
C THR A 274 36.53 -17.89 -6.41
N GLY A 275 36.15 -19.17 -6.13
CA GLY A 275 36.53 -19.88 -4.92
C GLY A 275 36.03 -19.24 -3.62
N LYS A 276 35.13 -18.25 -3.72
CA LYS A 276 34.62 -17.51 -2.57
C LYS A 276 33.46 -18.22 -1.92
N CYS A 277 33.46 -18.28 -0.59
CA CYS A 277 32.29 -18.69 0.17
C CYS A 277 31.09 -17.76 -0.10
N ARG A 278 29.92 -18.33 -0.36
CA ARG A 278 28.64 -17.62 -0.52
C ARG A 278 27.57 -18.32 0.29
N TYR A 279 26.83 -17.56 1.07
CA TYR A 279 25.77 -18.09 1.93
C TYR A 279 26.27 -19.20 2.88
N ASN A 280 27.41 -18.98 3.50
CA ASN A 280 28.11 -19.91 4.39
C ASN A 280 28.49 -21.25 3.74
N CYS A 281 28.51 -21.32 2.41
CA CYS A 281 28.82 -22.52 1.65
C CYS A 281 29.94 -22.29 0.62
N TYR A 282 30.77 -23.30 0.42
CA TYR A 282 31.64 -23.44 -0.74
C TYR A 282 30.88 -24.18 -1.84
N TRP A 283 30.88 -23.63 -3.03
CA TRP A 283 30.10 -24.12 -4.17
C TRP A 283 31.02 -24.73 -5.21
N GLU A 284 30.62 -25.87 -5.76
CA GLU A 284 31.22 -26.55 -6.89
C GLU A 284 30.18 -26.64 -8.02
N TYR A 285 30.66 -26.56 -9.26
CA TYR A 285 29.84 -26.71 -10.46
C TYR A 285 30.35 -27.89 -11.28
N ASN A 286 29.43 -28.78 -11.66
CA ASN A 286 29.72 -29.94 -12.51
C ASN A 286 29.02 -29.79 -13.85
N PRO A 287 29.71 -29.36 -14.93
CA PRO A 287 29.10 -29.20 -16.25
C PRO A 287 28.62 -30.52 -16.87
N GLU A 288 29.23 -31.65 -16.53
CA GLU A 288 28.79 -32.99 -17.02
C GLU A 288 27.52 -33.44 -16.35
N GLY A 289 27.31 -33.08 -15.10
CA GLY A 289 26.06 -33.36 -14.37
C GLY A 289 24.88 -32.60 -14.97
N ALA A 290 25.11 -31.44 -15.56
CA ALA A 290 24.07 -30.69 -16.27
C ALA A 290 23.49 -31.46 -17.45
N ILE A 291 24.34 -32.18 -18.21
CA ILE A 291 23.93 -32.99 -19.37
C ILE A 291 23.12 -34.22 -18.89
N MET A 292 23.54 -34.84 -17.80
CA MET A 292 22.83 -36.01 -17.23
C MET A 292 21.46 -35.64 -16.62
N CYS A 293 21.32 -34.45 -16.03
CA CYS A 293 20.04 -33.98 -15.53
C CYS A 293 19.04 -33.70 -16.66
N MET A 294 19.50 -33.10 -17.77
CA MET A 294 18.65 -32.81 -18.95
C MET A 294 18.21 -34.08 -19.70
N SER A 295 19.05 -35.11 -19.75
CA SER A 295 18.68 -36.39 -20.42
C SER A 295 17.60 -37.18 -19.66
N LYS A 296 17.55 -37.07 -18.34
CA LYS A 296 16.49 -37.67 -17.50
C LYS A 296 15.13 -36.98 -17.61
N GLU A 297 15.07 -35.73 -18.04
CA GLU A 297 13.80 -35.01 -18.31
C GLU A 297 13.11 -35.54 -19.59
N ASN A 298 13.88 -35.98 -20.58
CA ASN A 298 13.35 -36.51 -21.84
C ASN A 298 12.88 -37.96 -21.80
N GLU A 299 13.21 -38.74 -20.75
CA GLU A 299 12.79 -40.14 -20.60
C GLU A 299 11.46 -40.30 -19.81
N ASN A 300 10.95 -39.24 -19.19
CA ASN A 300 9.72 -39.24 -18.37
C ASN A 300 8.63 -38.27 -18.89
N GLY A 301 8.69 -37.82 -20.14
CA GLY A 301 7.72 -36.96 -20.81
C GLY A 301 6.72 -37.75 -21.66
#